data_afd35cdbb721d9ba6cad18ab1b332927
#
_entry.id   afd35cdbb721d9ba6cad18ab1b332927
#
_cell.length_a   1.000
_cell.length_b   1.000
_cell.length_c   1.000
_cell.angle_alpha   90.00
_cell.angle_beta   90.00
_cell.angle_gamma   90.00
#
_symmetry.space_group_name_H-M   'P 1'
#
loop_
_entity.id
_entity.type
_entity.pdbx_description
1 polymer ?
#
loop_
_entity_poly.entity_id
_entity_poly.type
_entity_poly.pdbx_seq_one_letter_code
_entity_poly.pdbx_strand_id
1 'polypeptide(L)'
;MAAFYNTATLSYRDTSTNSNTVEGXLVEVLSAEKTAVLPAYGNADTITYAISIRNSGTAAYTGLTVTDNLGEYDFGDGTLVPLGYVPGSVKYFSNGTLQNAPAVTAGPPLAISGITVPAGGSVLLLYEAKTNGYAPPAAGSTITNTAVITGENL
;
A
#
# COMPACT_ATOMS: atom_id res chain seq x y z
N MET A 1 14.79 -18.20 5.46
CA MET A 1 13.41 -17.82 5.46
C MET A 1 13.07 -17.20 4.17
N ALA A 2 11.96 -17.55 3.59
CA ALA A 2 11.60 -16.99 2.30
C ALA A 2 10.94 -15.65 2.52
N ALA A 3 11.32 -14.65 1.78
CA ALA A 3 10.72 -13.34 1.87
C ALA A 3 9.59 -13.25 0.88
N PHE A 4 8.47 -12.79 1.31
CA PHE A 4 7.33 -12.62 0.44
C PHE A 4 7.11 -11.14 0.26
N TYR A 5 7.10 -10.71 -0.99
CA TYR A 5 6.85 -9.34 -1.28
C TYR A 5 5.62 -9.29 -2.12
N ASN A 6 4.63 -8.57 -1.67
CA ASN A 6 3.44 -8.39 -2.45
C ASN A 6 3.37 -6.91 -2.74
N THR A 7 3.51 -6.56 -3.99
CA THR A 7 3.54 -5.19 -4.40
C THR A 7 2.24 -4.85 -5.06
N ALA A 8 1.58 -3.80 -4.61
CA ALA A 8 0.37 -3.35 -5.23
C ALA A 8 0.62 -1.99 -5.82
N THR A 9 0.28 -1.82 -7.07
CA THR A 9 0.53 -0.60 -7.78
C THR A 9 -0.77 0.04 -8.17
N LEU A 10 -0.89 1.36 -7.93
CA LEU A 10 -2.04 2.07 -8.34
C LEU A 10 -1.74 2.75 -9.60
N SER A 11 -2.53 2.48 -10.67
CA SER A 11 -2.30 3.12 -11.88
C SER A 11 -3.60 3.47 -12.34
N TYR A 12 -3.74 4.61 -13.12
CA TYR A 12 -4.92 4.93 -13.55
C TYR A 12 -5.45 4.05 -14.47
N ARG A 13 -4.77 3.43 -15.27
CA ARG A 13 -5.24 2.72 -16.26
C ARG A 13 -5.38 1.37 -16.01
N ASP A 14 -4.69 0.71 -15.31
CA ASP A 14 -4.67 -0.59 -15.28
C ASP A 14 -4.33 -1.19 -14.14
N THR A 15 -4.52 -2.13 -13.80
CA THR A 15 -4.34 -2.78 -12.81
C THR A 15 -3.21 -3.43 -12.58
N SER A 16 -2.74 -3.60 -11.60
CA SER A 16 -1.71 -4.16 -11.39
C SER A 16 -1.68 -5.39 -10.84
N THR A 17 -0.87 -5.90 -10.47
CA THR A 17 -0.76 -6.98 -10.10
C THR A 17 0.26 -7.36 -9.39
N ASN A 18 0.43 -7.95 -8.72
CA ASN A 18 1.21 -8.30 -7.94
C ASN A 18 1.96 -9.34 -8.08
N SER A 19 2.86 -9.38 -7.70
CA SER A 19 3.59 -10.18 -7.91
C SER A 19 3.87 -10.96 -6.86
N ASN A 20 3.90 -11.89 -6.69
CA ASN A 20 4.32 -12.55 -5.76
C ASN A 20 5.00 -13.65 -6.01
N THR A 21 6.00 -13.99 -5.54
CA THR A 21 6.67 -14.88 -5.95
C THR A 21 7.09 -15.71 -4.87
N VAL A 22 6.60 -16.69 -4.63
CA VAL A 22 7.01 -17.53 -3.65
C VAL A 22 7.65 -18.68 -4.23
N GLU A 23 8.85 -19.00 -3.86
CA GLU A 23 9.47 -20.06 -4.45
C GLU A 23 9.10 -21.32 -3.83
N GLY A 24 9.03 -22.30 -4.47
CA GLY A 24 8.71 -23.61 -4.02
C GLY A 24 7.22 -23.75 -3.83
N UNK A 25 6.55 -24.40 -3.92
CA UNK A 25 5.71 -24.57 -3.82
C UNK A 25 5.15 -24.29 -2.97
N LEU A 26 5.26 -23.65 -2.59
CA LEU A 26 4.56 -23.25 -1.44
C LEU A 26 3.26 -22.67 -1.83
N VAL A 27 2.28 -22.95 -1.07
CA VAL A 27 0.99 -22.39 -1.32
C VAL A 27 1.05 -20.94 -0.82
N GLU A 28 0.68 -20.03 -1.72
CA GLU A 28 0.69 -18.67 -1.35
C GLU A 28 -0.49 -18.44 -0.43
N VAL A 29 -0.26 -18.03 0.79
CA VAL A 29 -1.35 -17.85 1.75
C VAL A 29 -1.62 -16.39 2.06
N LEU A 30 -0.72 -15.49 1.72
CA LEU A 30 -0.96 -14.08 1.97
C LEU A 30 -1.05 -13.36 0.62
N SER A 31 -2.08 -12.60 0.42
CA SER A 31 -2.24 -11.82 -0.79
C SER A 31 -2.67 -10.41 -0.45
N ALA A 32 -2.39 -9.47 -1.33
CA ALA A 32 -2.77 -8.09 -1.08
C ALA A 32 -3.14 -7.38 -2.37
N GLU A 33 -3.99 -6.40 -2.23
CA GLU A 33 -4.44 -5.59 -3.34
C GLU A 33 -4.54 -4.16 -2.88
N LYS A 34 -4.10 -3.23 -3.71
CA LYS A 34 -4.20 -1.81 -3.41
C LYS A 34 -5.00 -1.13 -4.48
N THR A 35 -5.90 -0.25 -4.09
CA THR A 35 -6.72 0.51 -5.01
C THR A 35 -6.81 1.95 -4.56
N ALA A 36 -7.10 2.84 -5.50
CA ALA A 36 -7.44 4.22 -5.18
C ALA A 36 -8.92 4.40 -5.40
N VAL A 37 -9.53 5.16 -4.52
CA VAL A 37 -10.96 5.37 -4.66
C VAL A 37 -11.26 6.27 -5.85
N LEU A 38 -10.40 7.26 -6.13
CA LEU A 38 -10.61 8.10 -7.28
C LEU A 38 -9.79 7.63 -8.45
N PRO A 39 -10.34 7.62 -9.64
CA PRO A 39 -9.61 7.13 -10.80
C PRO A 39 -8.67 8.16 -11.42
N ALA A 40 -8.76 9.41 -11.01
CA ALA A 40 -7.94 10.47 -11.59
C ALA A 40 -7.61 11.49 -10.52
N TYR A 41 -6.60 12.28 -10.76
CA TYR A 41 -6.23 13.28 -9.79
C TYR A 41 -6.17 14.66 -10.45
N GLY A 42 -6.34 15.69 -9.63
CA GLY A 42 -6.11 17.05 -10.04
C GLY A 42 -5.17 17.71 -9.08
N ASN A 43 -5.00 19.01 -9.23
CA ASN A 43 -4.09 19.73 -8.38
C ASN A 43 -4.67 19.80 -6.98
N ALA A 44 -3.88 19.46 -6.00
CA ALA A 44 -4.27 19.51 -4.58
C ALA A 44 -5.43 18.56 -4.21
N ASP A 45 -5.63 17.52 -5.00
CA ASP A 45 -6.66 16.54 -4.66
C ASP A 45 -6.21 15.65 -3.54
N THR A 46 -7.15 15.17 -2.76
CA THR A 46 -6.93 14.14 -1.76
C THR A 46 -7.42 12.81 -2.32
N ILE A 47 -6.55 11.83 -2.30
CA ILE A 47 -6.85 10.51 -2.85
C ILE A 47 -6.90 9.54 -1.69
N THR A 48 -7.96 8.77 -1.61
CA THR A 48 -8.06 7.71 -0.59
C THR A 48 -7.58 6.41 -1.21
N TYR A 49 -6.64 5.78 -0.52
CA TYR A 49 -6.12 4.48 -0.93
C TYR A 49 -6.65 3.41 0.01
N ALA A 50 -6.88 2.24 -0.55
CA ALA A 50 -7.31 1.08 0.23
C ALA A 50 -6.35 -0.06 -0.06
N ILE A 51 -5.82 -0.70 0.97
CA ILE A 51 -5.00 -1.90 0.83
C ILE A 51 -5.71 -3.01 1.58
N SER A 52 -6.04 -4.06 0.86
CA SER A 52 -6.68 -5.23 1.43
C SER A 52 -5.65 -6.34 1.49
N ILE A 53 -5.49 -6.98 2.64
CA ILE A 53 -4.55 -8.07 2.82
C ILE A 53 -5.34 -9.28 3.32
N ARG A 54 -5.20 -10.39 2.63
CA ARG A 54 -5.95 -11.57 2.97
C ARG A 54 -4.99 -12.70 3.30
N ASN A 55 -5.31 -13.44 4.36
CA ASN A 55 -4.50 -14.57 4.82
C ASN A 55 -5.39 -15.81 4.75
N SER A 56 -5.08 -16.72 3.85
CA SER A 56 -5.85 -17.96 3.74
C SER A 56 -5.22 -19.11 4.54
N GLY A 57 -4.15 -18.82 5.27
CA GLY A 57 -3.47 -19.84 6.04
C GLY A 57 -4.07 -20.05 7.42
N THR A 58 -3.45 -20.94 8.16
CA THR A 58 -3.97 -21.34 9.48
C THR A 58 -3.23 -20.66 10.62
N ALA A 59 -2.29 -19.77 10.32
CA ALA A 59 -1.57 -19.01 11.35
C ALA A 59 -1.66 -17.53 11.00
N ALA A 60 -1.70 -16.69 12.02
CA ALA A 60 -1.76 -15.25 11.80
C ALA A 60 -0.38 -14.73 11.38
N TYR A 61 -0.36 -13.66 10.58
CA TYR A 61 0.87 -12.93 10.31
C TYR A 61 0.86 -11.68 11.18
N THR A 62 1.90 -11.49 11.97
CA THR A 62 1.94 -10.37 12.91
C THR A 62 3.14 -9.50 12.59
N GLY A 63 3.10 -8.29 13.04
CA GLY A 63 4.22 -7.36 12.92
C GLY A 63 4.52 -6.94 11.50
N LEU A 64 3.53 -6.96 10.63
CA LEU A 64 3.76 -6.59 9.25
C LEU A 64 3.86 -5.07 9.11
N THR A 65 4.63 -4.65 8.12
CA THR A 65 4.75 -3.23 7.77
C THR A 65 4.36 -3.05 6.31
N VAL A 66 3.56 -2.04 6.05
CA VAL A 66 3.22 -1.64 4.71
C VAL A 66 3.99 -0.36 4.42
N THR A 67 4.82 -0.37 3.38
CA THR A 67 5.63 0.77 3.01
C THR A 67 5.17 1.26 1.64
N ASP A 68 4.78 2.52 1.56
CA ASP A 68 4.18 3.08 0.37
C ASP A 68 5.11 4.18 -0.16
N ASN A 69 5.48 4.14 -1.42
CA ASN A 69 6.45 5.09 -1.96
C ASN A 69 5.84 6.45 -2.30
N LEU A 70 4.54 6.62 -2.11
CA LEU A 70 3.84 7.89 -2.33
C LEU A 70 4.03 8.38 -3.78
N GLY A 71 4.13 7.42 -4.68
CA GLY A 71 4.21 7.73 -6.10
C GLY A 71 5.57 8.18 -6.58
N GLU A 72 6.62 7.98 -5.79
CA GLU A 72 7.95 8.44 -6.15
C GLU A 72 8.34 8.05 -7.58
N TYR A 73 8.91 8.98 -8.31
CA TYR A 73 9.33 8.72 -9.68
C TYR A 73 10.65 9.43 -9.96
N ASP A 74 11.38 8.91 -10.97
CA ASP A 74 12.66 9.48 -11.33
C ASP A 74 12.48 10.78 -12.09
N PHE A 75 13.31 11.77 -11.79
CA PHE A 75 13.27 13.04 -12.48
C PHE A 75 14.68 13.62 -12.48
N GLY A 76 15.27 13.74 -13.65
CA GLY A 76 16.65 14.21 -13.77
C GLY A 76 17.58 13.25 -13.08
N ASP A 77 18.43 13.79 -12.21
CA ASP A 77 19.36 12.96 -11.49
C ASP A 77 18.85 12.54 -10.12
N GLY A 78 17.60 12.72 -9.85
CA GLY A 78 17.03 12.36 -8.55
C GLY A 78 15.62 11.85 -8.67
N THR A 79 14.84 12.00 -7.62
CA THR A 79 13.45 11.54 -7.62
C THR A 79 12.56 12.63 -7.09
N LEU A 80 11.30 12.56 -7.46
CA LEU A 80 10.27 13.45 -6.92
C LEU A 80 9.15 12.60 -6.33
N VAL A 81 8.47 13.12 -5.33
CA VAL A 81 7.39 12.40 -4.66
C VAL A 81 6.13 13.26 -4.79
N PRO A 82 5.18 12.84 -5.62
CA PRO A 82 4.01 13.67 -5.94
C PRO A 82 2.90 13.64 -4.91
N LEU A 83 2.96 12.75 -3.93
CA LEU A 83 1.90 12.61 -2.95
C LEU A 83 2.44 12.83 -1.54
N GLY A 84 1.66 13.49 -0.72
CA GLY A 84 1.99 13.65 0.70
C GLY A 84 0.95 12.97 1.56
N TYR A 85 1.39 12.17 2.51
CA TYR A 85 0.46 11.49 3.41
C TYR A 85 -0.33 12.52 4.21
N VAL A 86 -1.62 12.26 4.42
CA VAL A 86 -2.46 13.10 5.25
C VAL A 86 -2.43 12.56 6.67
N PRO A 87 -1.83 13.29 7.62
CA PRO A 87 -1.67 12.75 8.97
C PRO A 87 -3.00 12.37 9.63
N GLY A 88 -2.98 11.26 10.31
CA GLY A 88 -4.18 10.80 11.03
C GLY A 88 -5.21 10.12 10.16
N SER A 89 -4.93 9.93 8.88
CA SER A 89 -5.95 9.37 8.01
C SER A 89 -5.97 7.84 7.98
N VAL A 90 -5.00 7.16 8.57
CA VAL A 90 -5.00 5.70 8.50
C VAL A 90 -6.13 5.12 9.33
N LYS A 91 -6.90 4.22 8.71
CA LYS A 91 -7.90 3.42 9.39
C LYS A 91 -7.57 1.96 9.16
N TYR A 92 -7.67 1.17 10.17
CA TYR A 92 -7.23 -0.23 10.16
C TYR A 92 -8.40 -1.09 10.61
N PHE A 93 -8.84 -1.99 9.75
CA PHE A 93 -9.94 -2.89 10.05
C PHE A 93 -9.41 -4.33 9.99
N SER A 94 -9.77 -5.12 10.98
CA SER A 94 -9.40 -6.53 11.00
C SER A 94 -10.69 -7.33 10.96
N ASN A 95 -10.85 -8.16 9.95
CA ASN A 95 -12.07 -8.94 9.73
C ASN A 95 -13.29 -8.04 9.80
N GLY A 96 -13.18 -6.86 9.23
CA GLY A 96 -14.29 -5.92 9.14
C GLY A 96 -14.53 -5.05 10.36
N THR A 97 -13.74 -5.22 11.41
CA THR A 97 -13.92 -4.44 12.64
C THR A 97 -12.81 -3.41 12.76
N LEU A 98 -13.17 -2.17 12.99
CA LEU A 98 -12.21 -1.08 13.13
C LEU A 98 -11.34 -1.31 14.35
N GLN A 99 -10.05 -1.17 14.18
CA GLN A 99 -9.07 -1.34 15.23
C GLN A 99 -8.44 0.01 15.56
N ASN A 100 -7.62 0.05 16.60
CA ASN A 100 -6.85 1.24 16.91
C ASN A 100 -5.89 1.52 15.74
N ALA A 101 -5.62 2.78 15.52
CA ALA A 101 -4.73 3.14 14.43
C ALA A 101 -3.35 2.55 14.67
N PRO A 102 -2.71 2.01 13.64
CA PRO A 102 -1.38 1.46 13.80
C PRO A 102 -0.33 2.59 13.85
N ALA A 103 0.90 2.22 14.12
CA ALA A 103 1.98 3.20 14.10
C ALA A 103 2.25 3.64 12.67
N VAL A 104 2.43 4.94 12.46
CA VAL A 104 2.61 5.49 11.14
C VAL A 104 3.82 6.40 11.12
N THR A 105 4.69 6.22 10.13
CA THR A 105 5.77 7.16 9.83
C THR A 105 5.41 7.82 8.50
N ALA A 106 5.25 9.13 8.51
CA ALA A 106 4.65 9.81 7.36
C ALA A 106 5.52 9.77 6.11
N GLY A 107 6.81 9.69 6.27
CA GLY A 107 7.69 9.58 5.13
C GLY A 107 7.97 10.84 4.37
N PRO A 108 8.33 10.74 3.09
CA PRO A 108 8.38 9.54 2.24
C PRO A 108 9.56 8.64 2.54
N PRO A 109 9.37 7.32 2.41
CA PRO A 109 8.12 6.65 2.12
C PRO A 109 7.22 6.56 3.36
N LEU A 110 5.94 6.45 3.14
CA LEU A 110 5.00 6.23 4.23
C LEU A 110 5.17 4.81 4.74
N ALA A 111 5.22 4.63 6.04
CA ALA A 111 5.29 3.30 6.62
C ALA A 111 4.20 3.13 7.66
N ILE A 112 3.43 2.05 7.55
CA ILE A 112 2.36 1.71 8.48
C ILE A 112 2.74 0.36 9.07
N SER A 113 3.01 0.31 10.37
CA SER A 113 3.58 -0.89 10.97
C SER A 113 2.72 -1.47 12.06
N GLY A 114 3.04 -2.68 12.48
CA GLY A 114 2.31 -3.35 13.54
C GLY A 114 1.02 -3.98 13.06
N ILE A 115 0.93 -4.33 11.80
CA ILE A 115 -0.29 -4.91 11.24
C ILE A 115 -0.30 -6.41 11.51
N THR A 116 -1.46 -6.90 11.95
CA THR A 116 -1.67 -8.34 12.14
C THR A 116 -2.81 -8.78 11.23
N VAL A 117 -2.56 -9.81 10.43
CA VAL A 117 -3.59 -10.39 9.56
C VAL A 117 -3.99 -11.73 10.16
N PRO A 118 -5.20 -11.87 10.66
CA PRO A 118 -5.58 -13.12 11.35
C PRO A 118 -5.57 -14.32 10.44
N ALA A 119 -5.40 -15.49 11.02
CA ALA A 119 -5.49 -16.72 10.26
C ALA A 119 -6.86 -16.82 9.59
N GLY A 120 -6.89 -17.15 8.34
CA GLY A 120 -8.15 -17.26 7.60
C GLY A 120 -8.90 -15.96 7.45
N GLY A 121 -8.27 -14.83 7.74
CA GLY A 121 -8.96 -13.55 7.79
C GLY A 121 -8.38 -12.51 6.88
N SER A 122 -8.75 -11.27 7.11
CA SER A 122 -8.32 -10.19 6.25
C SER A 122 -8.19 -8.89 7.02
N VAL A 123 -7.44 -7.98 6.44
CA VAL A 123 -7.25 -6.66 6.97
C VAL A 123 -7.51 -5.67 5.86
N LEU A 124 -8.11 -4.55 6.20
CA LEU A 124 -8.25 -3.44 5.27
C LEU A 124 -7.61 -2.22 5.90
N LEU A 125 -6.70 -1.59 5.15
CA LEU A 125 -6.12 -0.34 5.55
C LEU A 125 -6.62 0.74 4.61
N LEU A 126 -7.10 1.85 5.16
CA LEU A 126 -7.46 3.01 4.37
C LEU A 126 -6.56 4.15 4.80
N TYR A 127 -6.12 4.97 3.86
CA TYR A 127 -5.38 6.17 4.20
C TYR A 127 -5.49 7.18 3.07
N GLU A 128 -5.16 8.41 3.34
CA GLU A 128 -5.29 9.47 2.38
C GLU A 128 -3.94 10.08 2.06
N ALA A 129 -3.76 10.47 0.81
CA ALA A 129 -2.60 11.21 0.37
C ALA A 129 -3.06 12.35 -0.53
N LYS A 130 -2.34 13.46 -0.49
CA LYS A 130 -2.74 14.65 -1.23
C LYS A 130 -1.70 14.92 -2.29
N THR A 131 -2.15 15.27 -3.50
CA THR A 131 -1.22 15.62 -4.55
C THR A 131 -0.55 16.94 -4.22
N ASN A 132 0.70 17.08 -4.63
CA ASN A 132 1.47 18.28 -4.35
C ASN A 132 2.04 18.84 -5.65
N GLY A 133 2.93 19.80 -5.56
CA GLY A 133 3.47 20.47 -6.73
C GLY A 133 4.32 19.60 -7.64
N TYR A 134 4.65 18.38 -7.21
CA TYR A 134 5.41 17.47 -8.03
C TYR A 134 4.54 16.46 -8.78
N ALA A 135 3.22 16.55 -8.63
CA ALA A 135 2.33 15.68 -9.40
C ALA A 135 2.41 16.08 -10.87
N PRO A 136 2.65 15.13 -11.78
CA PRO A 136 2.81 15.49 -13.18
C PRO A 136 1.54 16.18 -13.72
N PRO A 137 1.69 17.37 -14.31
CA PRO A 137 0.49 18.13 -14.67
C PRO A 137 -0.05 17.89 -16.08
N ALA A 138 0.70 17.22 -16.91
CA ALA A 138 0.28 17.09 -18.30
C ALA A 138 -0.88 16.11 -18.43
N ALA A 139 -1.79 16.40 -19.34
CA ALA A 139 -2.90 15.53 -19.59
C ALA A 139 -2.40 14.15 -19.98
N GLY A 140 -2.95 13.13 -19.39
CA GLY A 140 -2.51 11.75 -19.63
C GLY A 140 -1.38 11.28 -18.74
N SER A 141 -0.85 12.15 -17.88
CA SER A 141 0.16 11.69 -16.93
C SER A 141 -0.47 10.81 -15.88
N THR A 142 0.35 9.95 -15.30
CA THR A 142 -0.11 9.04 -14.27
C THR A 142 0.77 9.14 -13.05
N ILE A 143 0.22 8.78 -11.91
CA ILE A 143 0.97 8.55 -10.69
C ILE A 143 0.86 7.07 -10.39
N THR A 144 1.98 6.39 -10.34
CA THR A 144 2.01 4.98 -9.95
C THR A 144 2.45 4.93 -8.50
N ASN A 145 1.54 4.57 -7.63
CA ASN A 145 1.80 4.55 -6.20
C ASN A 145 1.87 3.11 -5.73
N THR A 146 3.04 2.71 -5.26
CA THR A 146 3.33 1.31 -4.97
C THR A 146 3.52 1.10 -3.48
N ALA A 147 2.91 0.07 -2.96
CA ALA A 147 3.09 -0.33 -1.57
C ALA A 147 3.68 -1.73 -1.50
N VAL A 148 4.56 -1.95 -0.55
CA VAL A 148 5.21 -3.24 -0.33
C VAL A 148 4.93 -3.67 1.10
N ILE A 149 4.58 -4.92 1.30
CA ILE A 149 4.32 -5.47 2.62
C ILE A 149 5.50 -6.34 3.01
N THR A 150 6.06 -6.10 4.19
CA THR A 150 7.19 -6.86 4.67
C THR A 150 6.92 -7.35 6.09
N GLY A 151 7.64 -8.38 6.50
CA GLY A 151 7.52 -8.91 7.85
C GLY A 151 8.47 -10.06 8.04
N GLU A 152 8.69 -10.42 9.31
CA GLU A 152 9.69 -11.44 9.58
C GLU A 152 9.28 -12.82 9.13
N ASN A 153 8.01 -13.08 9.06
CA ASN A 153 7.55 -14.42 8.71
C ASN A 153 6.97 -14.50 7.29
N LEU A 154 7.33 -13.55 6.46
CA LEU A 154 6.91 -13.61 5.08
C LEU A 154 7.95 -14.29 4.20
#